data_469df5b35531710276e89ad21fc93981
#
_entry.id   469df5b35531710276e89ad21fc93981
#
_cell.length_a   1.000
_cell.length_b   1.000
_cell.length_c   1.000
_cell.angle_alpha   90.00
_cell.angle_beta   90.00
_cell.angle_gamma   90.00
#
_symmetry.space_group_name_H-M   'P 1'
#
loop_
_entity.id
_entity.type
_entity.pdbx_description
1 polymer ?
#
loop_
_entity_poly.entity_id
_entity_poly.type
_entity_poly.pdbx_seq_one_letter_code
_entity_poly.pdbx_strand_id
1 'polypeptide(L)'
;FSAALVSVIVALFLGYGKRILPEKMMIISVRTASIGYALPGTVIAVGVIIPFAWFDRKIDSLMGSYFGISSGLILSGTIFAIMFAYVVRFLAVSLQTVESGLEKIKPSMDDAARSLGYRPREALMKVHIPLLKSSSLTALMIVFVDVMKELPATLILRPFDFNTLAVRTFELASDERLADSSTSALAIVLAGLLPVIYLSQTISKTRLK
;
A
#
# COMPACT_ATOMS: atom_id res chain seq x y z
N PHE A 1 -1.04 -2.38 8.75
CA PHE A 1 -2.43 -2.34 8.28
C PHE A 1 -2.76 -1.05 7.53
N SER A 2 -2.46 0.13 8.09
CA SER A 2 -2.75 1.43 7.49
C SER A 2 -2.18 1.60 6.07
N ALA A 3 -0.94 1.20 5.83
CA ALA A 3 -0.34 1.26 4.49
C ALA A 3 -1.08 0.36 3.48
N ALA A 4 -1.51 -0.83 3.89
CA ALA A 4 -2.30 -1.71 3.03
C ALA A 4 -3.67 -1.10 2.70
N LEU A 5 -4.34 -0.49 3.67
CA LEU A 5 -5.60 0.20 3.46
C LEU A 5 -5.45 1.37 2.48
N VAL A 6 -4.44 2.22 2.67
CA VAL A 6 -4.16 3.35 1.77
C VAL A 6 -3.86 2.85 0.35
N SER A 7 -3.04 1.78 0.22
CA SER A 7 -2.73 1.19 -1.10
C SER A 7 -3.99 0.71 -1.83
N VAL A 8 -4.91 0.06 -1.13
CA VAL A 8 -6.18 -0.41 -1.72
C VAL A 8 -7.08 0.76 -2.11
N ILE A 9 -7.18 1.79 -1.27
CA ILE A 9 -7.97 2.99 -1.59
C ILE A 9 -7.41 3.68 -2.84
N VAL A 10 -6.10 3.90 -2.92
CA VAL A 10 -5.45 4.50 -4.09
C VAL A 10 -5.63 3.62 -5.33
N ALA A 11 -5.52 2.30 -5.19
CA ALA A 11 -5.74 1.35 -6.28
C ALA A 11 -7.17 1.39 -6.82
N LEU A 12 -8.18 1.53 -5.96
CA LEU A 12 -9.58 1.67 -6.38
C LEU A 12 -9.78 2.96 -7.19
N PHE A 13 -9.21 4.08 -6.75
CA PHE A 13 -9.32 5.34 -7.49
C PHE A 13 -8.59 5.28 -8.84
N LEU A 14 -7.37 4.76 -8.88
CA LEU A 14 -6.58 4.66 -10.10
C LEU A 14 -7.20 3.66 -11.11
N GLY A 15 -7.57 2.48 -10.63
CA GLY A 15 -8.20 1.44 -11.47
C GLY A 15 -9.54 1.89 -12.05
N TYR A 16 -10.38 2.52 -11.23
CA TYR A 16 -11.65 3.07 -11.69
C TYR A 16 -11.45 4.28 -12.60
N GLY A 17 -10.47 5.17 -12.28
CA GLY A 17 -10.12 6.28 -13.16
C GLY A 17 -9.70 5.83 -14.54
N LYS A 18 -8.84 4.81 -14.65
CA LYS A 18 -8.43 4.19 -15.92
C LYS A 18 -9.62 3.60 -16.69
N ARG A 19 -10.62 3.04 -15.98
CA ARG A 19 -11.83 2.47 -16.60
C ARG A 19 -12.72 3.53 -17.23
N ILE A 20 -12.88 4.70 -16.57
CA ILE A 20 -13.77 5.78 -17.06
C ILE A 20 -13.08 6.68 -18.08
N LEU A 21 -11.81 6.99 -17.85
CA LEU A 21 -11.01 7.91 -18.64
C LEU A 21 -9.74 7.19 -19.11
N PRO A 22 -9.82 6.37 -20.15
CA PRO A 22 -8.68 5.62 -20.68
C PRO A 22 -7.72 6.51 -21.50
N GLU A 23 -7.45 7.71 -20.98
CA GLU A 23 -6.51 8.65 -21.59
C GLU A 23 -5.06 8.19 -21.38
N LYS A 24 -4.15 8.63 -22.29
CA LYS A 24 -2.73 8.27 -22.23
C LYS A 24 -2.08 8.60 -20.88
N MET A 25 -2.41 9.74 -20.29
CA MET A 25 -1.88 10.14 -19.00
C MET A 25 -2.31 9.19 -17.87
N MET A 26 -3.58 8.78 -17.84
CA MET A 26 -4.07 7.84 -16.84
C MET A 26 -3.42 6.46 -16.98
N ILE A 27 -3.26 5.98 -18.21
CA ILE A 27 -2.58 4.72 -18.49
C ILE A 27 -1.11 4.77 -18.05
N ILE A 28 -0.41 5.87 -18.32
CA ILE A 28 0.98 6.07 -17.88
C ILE A 28 1.04 6.11 -16.35
N SER A 29 0.16 6.85 -15.68
CA SER A 29 0.11 6.92 -14.22
C SER A 29 -0.07 5.54 -13.57
N VAL A 30 -1.00 4.74 -14.09
CA VAL A 30 -1.24 3.37 -13.62
C VAL A 30 -0.02 2.48 -13.86
N ARG A 31 0.60 2.56 -15.04
CA ARG A 31 1.83 1.80 -15.35
C ARG A 31 2.99 2.19 -14.44
N THR A 32 3.19 3.49 -14.22
CA THR A 32 4.25 3.98 -13.31
C THR A 32 4.01 3.52 -11.88
N ALA A 33 2.76 3.59 -11.40
CA ALA A 33 2.38 3.09 -10.08
C ALA A 33 2.62 1.58 -9.93
N SER A 34 2.57 0.82 -11.02
CA SER A 34 2.81 -0.63 -11.03
C SER A 34 4.28 -1.03 -10.99
N ILE A 35 5.23 -0.09 -11.16
CA ILE A 35 6.67 -0.40 -11.16
C ILE A 35 7.18 -0.61 -9.72
N GLY A 36 6.54 -0.02 -8.72
CA GLY A 36 7.04 -0.01 -7.34
C GLY A 36 7.36 -1.40 -6.77
N TYR A 37 6.59 -2.42 -7.10
CA TYR A 37 6.82 -3.78 -6.62
C TYR A 37 8.08 -4.46 -7.23
N ALA A 38 8.46 -4.06 -8.43
CA ALA A 38 9.65 -4.59 -9.10
C ALA A 38 10.96 -4.01 -8.53
N LEU A 39 10.89 -2.89 -7.81
CA LEU A 39 12.08 -2.25 -7.25
C LEU A 39 12.44 -2.86 -5.89
N PRO A 40 13.75 -3.06 -5.61
CA PRO A 40 14.20 -3.45 -4.28
C PRO A 40 13.75 -2.43 -3.21
N GLY A 41 13.37 -2.91 -2.02
CA GLY A 41 12.93 -2.04 -0.92
C GLY A 41 13.96 -0.98 -0.51
N THR A 42 15.24 -1.32 -0.57
CA THR A 42 16.35 -0.40 -0.33
C THR A 42 16.39 0.75 -1.33
N VAL A 43 16.15 0.48 -2.61
CA VAL A 43 16.10 1.51 -3.67
C VAL A 43 14.93 2.48 -3.44
N ILE A 44 13.77 1.94 -3.09
CA ILE A 44 12.61 2.77 -2.75
C ILE A 44 12.90 3.62 -1.51
N ALA A 45 13.51 3.04 -0.48
CA ALA A 45 13.85 3.77 0.73
C ALA A 45 14.78 4.95 0.47
N VAL A 46 15.84 4.75 -0.32
CA VAL A 46 16.76 5.82 -0.73
C VAL A 46 16.04 6.85 -1.58
N GLY A 47 15.19 6.41 -2.52
CA GLY A 47 14.37 7.28 -3.36
C GLY A 47 13.36 8.13 -2.58
N VAL A 48 12.94 7.69 -1.39
CA VAL A 48 12.04 8.43 -0.49
C VAL A 48 12.80 9.35 0.44
N ILE A 49 13.87 8.87 1.08
CA ILE A 49 14.57 9.65 2.12
C ILE A 49 15.24 10.91 1.57
N ILE A 50 15.80 10.84 0.35
CA ILE A 50 16.50 11.97 -0.26
C ILE A 50 15.57 13.16 -0.50
N PRO A 51 14.43 13.01 -1.24
CA PRO A 51 13.49 14.10 -1.43
C PRO A 51 12.86 14.59 -0.12
N PHE A 52 12.55 13.68 0.82
CA PHE A 52 11.94 14.05 2.09
C PHE A 52 12.89 14.86 2.96
N ALA A 53 14.16 14.46 3.07
CA ALA A 53 15.18 15.23 3.80
C ALA A 53 15.47 16.59 3.13
N TRP A 54 15.38 16.67 1.79
CA TRP A 54 15.49 17.95 1.09
C TRP A 54 14.29 18.85 1.42
N PHE A 55 13.09 18.30 1.42
CA PHE A 55 11.86 19.03 1.73
C PHE A 55 11.84 19.52 3.18
N ASP A 56 12.22 18.65 4.14
CA ASP A 56 12.34 19.01 5.55
C ASP A 56 13.31 20.17 5.76
N ARG A 57 14.50 20.14 5.13
CA ARG A 57 15.46 21.25 5.21
C ARG A 57 14.91 22.55 4.64
N LYS A 58 14.12 22.47 3.56
CA LYS A 58 13.48 23.65 2.97
C LYS A 58 12.44 24.27 3.89
N ILE A 59 11.60 23.44 4.49
CA ILE A 59 10.59 23.91 5.47
C ILE A 59 11.28 24.50 6.69
N ASP A 60 12.28 23.82 7.24
CA ASP A 60 13.02 24.30 8.41
C ASP A 60 13.68 25.65 8.16
N SER A 61 14.34 25.83 7.00
CA SER A 61 14.91 27.10 6.59
C SER A 61 13.87 28.22 6.45
N LEU A 62 12.71 27.93 5.87
CA LEU A 62 11.61 28.91 5.75
C LEU A 62 11.03 29.27 7.13
N MET A 63 10.77 28.26 7.97
CA MET A 63 10.26 28.49 9.31
C MET A 63 11.24 29.28 10.17
N GLY A 64 12.54 28.97 10.08
CA GLY A 64 13.60 29.70 10.75
C GLY A 64 13.69 31.17 10.30
N SER A 65 13.58 31.44 9.00
CA SER A 65 13.71 32.79 8.44
C SER A 65 12.49 33.67 8.68
N TYR A 66 11.27 33.12 8.67
CA TYR A 66 10.03 33.90 8.80
C TYR A 66 9.49 33.94 10.24
N PHE A 67 9.69 32.88 11.02
CA PHE A 67 9.08 32.73 12.34
C PHE A 67 10.11 32.54 13.46
N GLY A 68 11.40 32.39 13.14
CA GLY A 68 12.43 32.14 14.16
C GLY A 68 12.32 30.77 14.85
N ILE A 69 11.60 29.81 14.26
CA ILE A 69 11.30 28.50 14.85
C ILE A 69 11.89 27.41 13.94
N SER A 70 12.55 26.39 14.52
CA SER A 70 12.92 25.18 13.79
C SER A 70 11.74 24.22 13.72
N SER A 71 11.43 23.76 12.53
CA SER A 71 10.39 22.73 12.30
C SER A 71 10.89 21.31 12.56
N GLY A 72 12.19 21.10 12.56
CA GLY A 72 12.80 19.77 12.63
C GLY A 72 12.47 18.89 11.42
N LEU A 73 12.51 17.58 11.65
CA LEU A 73 12.17 16.56 10.61
C LEU A 73 10.67 16.28 10.66
N ILE A 74 9.95 16.66 9.62
CA ILE A 74 8.49 16.49 9.50
C ILE A 74 8.16 15.22 8.72
N LEU A 75 8.92 14.90 7.66
CA LEU A 75 8.72 13.78 6.77
C LEU A 75 9.75 12.68 7.00
N SER A 76 11.05 13.01 6.89
CA SER A 76 12.13 12.04 7.07
C SER A 76 12.26 11.63 8.55
N GLY A 77 12.55 10.35 8.79
CA GLY A 77 12.64 9.80 10.15
C GLY A 77 11.30 9.70 10.88
N THR A 78 10.18 9.71 10.17
CA THR A 78 8.84 9.56 10.74
C THR A 78 8.13 8.30 10.20
N ILE A 79 7.05 7.89 10.87
CA ILE A 79 6.17 6.80 10.41
C ILE A 79 5.60 7.11 9.01
N PHE A 80 5.43 8.39 8.67
CA PHE A 80 4.94 8.80 7.36
C PHE A 80 5.88 8.37 6.23
N ALA A 81 7.21 8.50 6.40
CA ALA A 81 8.18 8.05 5.41
C ALA A 81 8.07 6.55 5.11
N ILE A 82 7.94 5.73 6.16
CA ILE A 82 7.73 4.27 6.01
C ILE A 82 6.42 3.99 5.32
N MET A 83 5.33 4.61 5.76
CA MET A 83 4.01 4.40 5.16
C MET A 83 4.00 4.78 3.68
N PHE A 84 4.62 5.91 3.32
CA PHE A 84 4.74 6.34 1.93
C PHE A 84 5.53 5.31 1.10
N ALA A 85 6.67 4.84 1.58
CA ALA A 85 7.47 3.83 0.91
C ALA A 85 6.70 2.51 0.72
N TYR A 86 5.95 2.08 1.72
CA TYR A 86 5.11 0.88 1.63
C TYR A 86 3.99 1.05 0.60
N VAL A 87 3.33 2.21 0.59
CA VAL A 87 2.30 2.49 -0.42
C VAL A 87 2.91 2.46 -1.81
N VAL A 88 4.03 3.16 -2.05
CA VAL A 88 4.72 3.16 -3.35
C VAL A 88 5.10 1.74 -3.79
N ARG A 89 5.60 0.93 -2.86
CA ARG A 89 6.04 -0.44 -3.16
C ARG A 89 4.88 -1.37 -3.47
N PHE A 90 3.85 -1.37 -2.63
CA PHE A 90 2.78 -2.37 -2.66
C PHE A 90 1.53 -1.93 -3.41
N LEU A 91 1.50 -0.68 -3.91
CA LEU A 91 0.39 -0.19 -4.73
C LEU A 91 0.18 -1.05 -5.99
N ALA A 92 1.25 -1.55 -6.59
CA ALA A 92 1.19 -2.42 -7.76
C ALA A 92 0.35 -3.68 -7.50
N VAL A 93 0.53 -4.32 -6.34
CA VAL A 93 -0.21 -5.54 -5.95
C VAL A 93 -1.69 -5.24 -5.75
N SER A 94 -1.99 -4.15 -5.04
CA SER A 94 -3.36 -3.67 -4.85
C SER A 94 -4.04 -3.35 -6.18
N LEU A 95 -3.32 -2.64 -7.06
CA LEU A 95 -3.83 -2.18 -8.34
C LEU A 95 -4.15 -3.38 -9.26
N GLN A 96 -3.25 -4.34 -9.36
CA GLN A 96 -3.42 -5.55 -10.17
C GLN A 96 -4.64 -6.36 -9.70
N THR A 97 -4.81 -6.49 -8.39
CA THR A 97 -5.94 -7.22 -7.80
C THR A 97 -7.28 -6.49 -8.03
N VAL A 98 -7.28 -5.17 -7.91
CA VAL A 98 -8.46 -4.33 -8.15
C VAL A 98 -8.81 -4.31 -9.65
N GLU A 99 -7.84 -4.16 -10.55
CA GLU A 99 -8.06 -4.20 -11.99
C GLU A 99 -8.67 -5.54 -12.42
N SER A 100 -8.13 -6.67 -11.94
CA SER A 100 -8.70 -8.00 -12.18
C SER A 100 -10.13 -8.14 -11.65
N GLY A 101 -10.48 -7.41 -10.60
CA GLY A 101 -11.85 -7.30 -10.11
C GLY A 101 -12.74 -6.48 -11.03
N LEU A 102 -12.24 -5.34 -11.50
CA LEU A 102 -12.96 -4.43 -12.42
C LEU A 102 -13.23 -5.08 -13.78
N GLU A 103 -12.32 -5.91 -14.29
CA GLU A 103 -12.50 -6.64 -15.56
C GLU A 103 -13.71 -7.60 -15.53
N LYS A 104 -14.08 -8.12 -14.36
CA LYS A 104 -15.25 -8.99 -14.20
C LYS A 104 -16.58 -8.22 -14.26
N ILE A 105 -16.55 -6.90 -14.09
CA ILE A 105 -17.74 -6.06 -14.15
C ILE A 105 -17.99 -5.65 -15.59
N LYS A 106 -19.15 -6.10 -16.14
CA LYS A 106 -19.52 -5.83 -17.52
C LYS A 106 -19.67 -4.33 -17.80
N PRO A 107 -19.25 -3.81 -18.97
CA PRO A 107 -19.44 -2.40 -19.33
C PRO A 107 -20.90 -1.93 -19.29
N SER A 108 -21.85 -2.84 -19.57
CA SER A 108 -23.28 -2.53 -19.48
C SER A 108 -23.74 -2.07 -18.09
N MET A 109 -23.01 -2.39 -17.03
CA MET A 109 -23.31 -1.88 -15.68
C MET A 109 -22.94 -0.41 -15.54
N ASP A 110 -21.89 0.06 -16.22
CA ASP A 110 -21.55 1.48 -16.28
C ASP A 110 -22.61 2.26 -17.07
N ASP A 111 -23.10 1.67 -18.16
CA ASP A 111 -24.14 2.26 -19.00
C ASP A 111 -25.46 2.36 -18.24
N ALA A 112 -25.82 1.31 -17.50
CA ALA A 112 -27.01 1.33 -16.64
C ALA A 112 -26.90 2.37 -15.54
N ALA A 113 -25.73 2.50 -14.87
CA ALA A 113 -25.52 3.52 -13.85
C ALA A 113 -25.65 4.93 -14.44
N ARG A 114 -25.13 5.16 -15.66
CA ARG A 114 -25.27 6.45 -16.37
C ARG A 114 -26.73 6.73 -16.76
N SER A 115 -27.46 5.74 -17.24
CA SER A 115 -28.88 5.87 -17.58
C SER A 115 -29.75 6.21 -16.36
N LEU A 116 -29.35 5.75 -15.16
CA LEU A 116 -29.96 6.12 -13.89
C LEU A 116 -29.52 7.49 -13.36
N GLY A 117 -28.70 8.24 -14.11
CA GLY A 117 -28.26 9.59 -13.76
C GLY A 117 -27.12 9.62 -12.73
N TYR A 118 -26.47 8.50 -12.43
CA TYR A 118 -25.35 8.50 -11.49
C TYR A 118 -24.12 9.20 -12.10
N ARG A 119 -23.56 10.13 -11.31
CA ARG A 119 -22.25 10.70 -11.61
C ARG A 119 -21.15 9.65 -11.39
N PRO A 120 -19.95 9.80 -12.01
CA PRO A 120 -18.86 8.82 -11.87
C PRO A 120 -18.53 8.45 -10.41
N ARG A 121 -18.51 9.44 -9.50
CA ARG A 121 -18.29 9.20 -8.07
C ARG A 121 -19.39 8.38 -7.43
N GLU A 122 -20.63 8.62 -7.80
CA GLU A 122 -21.79 7.88 -7.27
C GLU A 122 -21.80 6.45 -7.79
N ALA A 123 -21.49 6.26 -9.07
CA ALA A 123 -21.33 4.94 -9.68
C ALA A 123 -20.20 4.15 -9.00
N LEU A 124 -19.06 4.79 -8.72
CA LEU A 124 -17.97 4.16 -7.94
C LEU A 124 -18.48 3.69 -6.58
N MET A 125 -19.10 4.58 -5.81
CA MET A 125 -19.47 4.30 -4.42
C MET A 125 -20.66 3.32 -4.30
N LYS A 126 -21.67 3.46 -5.17
CA LYS A 126 -22.93 2.70 -5.07
C LYS A 126 -22.93 1.40 -5.87
N VAL A 127 -22.10 1.30 -6.93
CA VAL A 127 -22.08 0.15 -7.83
C VAL A 127 -20.73 -0.59 -7.75
N HIS A 128 -19.63 0.08 -8.04
CA HIS A 128 -18.34 -0.59 -8.17
C HIS A 128 -17.75 -1.04 -6.84
N ILE A 129 -17.71 -0.20 -5.80
CA ILE A 129 -17.14 -0.56 -4.49
C ILE A 129 -17.85 -1.79 -3.89
N PRO A 130 -19.19 -1.87 -3.86
CA PRO A 130 -19.86 -3.09 -3.39
C PRO A 130 -19.51 -4.35 -4.18
N LEU A 131 -19.41 -4.24 -5.50
CA LEU A 131 -19.03 -5.37 -6.38
C LEU A 131 -17.55 -5.76 -6.22
N LEU A 132 -16.69 -4.80 -5.94
CA LEU A 132 -15.25 -5.00 -5.73
C LEU A 132 -14.88 -5.42 -4.31
N LYS A 133 -15.86 -5.55 -3.41
CA LYS A 133 -15.60 -5.86 -1.99
C LYS A 133 -14.68 -7.08 -1.82
N SER A 134 -14.92 -8.15 -2.55
CA SER A 134 -14.09 -9.36 -2.48
C SER A 134 -12.66 -9.11 -2.98
N SER A 135 -12.51 -8.45 -4.14
CA SER A 135 -11.19 -8.14 -4.71
C SER A 135 -10.42 -7.15 -3.84
N SER A 136 -11.11 -6.14 -3.29
CA SER A 136 -10.50 -5.17 -2.36
C SER A 136 -10.04 -5.82 -1.07
N LEU A 137 -10.83 -6.76 -0.52
CA LEU A 137 -10.44 -7.51 0.68
C LEU A 137 -9.24 -8.41 0.38
N THR A 138 -9.23 -9.07 -0.78
CA THR A 138 -8.10 -9.88 -1.24
C THR A 138 -6.83 -9.03 -1.37
N ALA A 139 -6.92 -7.86 -2.01
CA ALA A 139 -5.81 -6.91 -2.13
C ALA A 139 -5.29 -6.48 -0.76
N LEU A 140 -6.20 -6.12 0.15
CA LEU A 140 -5.87 -5.70 1.51
C LEU A 140 -5.09 -6.79 2.26
N MET A 141 -5.53 -8.03 2.17
CA MET A 141 -4.90 -9.16 2.85
C MET A 141 -3.52 -9.47 2.28
N ILE A 142 -3.37 -9.49 0.95
CA ILE A 142 -2.07 -9.76 0.31
C ILE A 142 -1.07 -8.66 0.69
N VAL A 143 -1.45 -7.39 0.55
CA VAL A 143 -0.57 -6.27 0.88
C VAL A 143 -0.27 -6.22 2.37
N PHE A 144 -1.22 -6.55 3.24
CA PHE A 144 -0.97 -6.64 4.68
C PHE A 144 0.13 -7.66 5.01
N VAL A 145 0.06 -8.85 4.42
CA VAL A 145 1.09 -9.89 4.62
C VAL A 145 2.44 -9.44 4.07
N ASP A 146 2.45 -8.79 2.91
CA ASP A 146 3.69 -8.28 2.30
C ASP A 146 4.33 -7.16 3.12
N VAL A 147 3.54 -6.24 3.66
CA VAL A 147 4.02 -5.17 4.55
C VAL A 147 4.57 -5.75 5.86
N MET A 148 3.95 -6.79 6.42
CA MET A 148 4.42 -7.39 7.67
C MET A 148 5.83 -7.98 7.58
N LYS A 149 6.21 -8.51 6.44
CA LYS A 149 7.53 -9.10 6.19
C LYS A 149 8.53 -8.12 5.56
N GLU A 150 8.11 -6.84 5.32
CA GLU A 150 8.99 -5.86 4.70
C GLU A 150 10.07 -5.42 5.66
N LEU A 151 11.32 -5.77 5.34
CA LEU A 151 12.48 -5.47 6.15
C LEU A 151 13.40 -4.40 5.53
N PRO A 152 13.85 -4.50 4.26
CA PRO A 152 14.87 -3.61 3.68
C PRO A 152 14.49 -2.13 3.72
N ALA A 153 13.26 -1.77 3.31
CA ALA A 153 12.82 -0.38 3.35
C ALA A 153 12.63 0.10 4.79
N THR A 154 12.13 -0.77 5.67
CA THR A 154 11.89 -0.44 7.07
C THR A 154 13.18 -0.12 7.81
N LEU A 155 14.25 -0.90 7.62
CA LEU A 155 15.54 -0.67 8.27
C LEU A 155 16.13 0.71 7.97
N ILE A 156 15.90 1.23 6.75
CA ILE A 156 16.43 2.53 6.32
C ILE A 156 15.56 3.70 6.78
N LEU A 157 14.22 3.52 6.75
CA LEU A 157 13.27 4.63 6.94
C LEU A 157 12.68 4.72 8.34
N ARG A 158 12.84 3.69 9.17
CA ARG A 158 12.20 3.67 10.50
C ARG A 158 12.67 4.82 11.40
N PRO A 159 11.75 5.44 12.15
CA PRO A 159 12.11 6.34 13.22
C PRO A 159 12.87 5.63 14.34
N PHE A 160 13.55 6.39 15.19
CA PHE A 160 14.09 5.86 16.43
C PHE A 160 12.98 5.22 17.27
N ASP A 161 13.30 4.14 17.95
CA ASP A 161 12.39 3.36 18.83
C ASP A 161 11.15 2.76 18.16
N PHE A 162 11.11 2.75 16.81
CA PHE A 162 10.05 2.10 16.04
C PHE A 162 10.53 0.79 15.45
N ASN A 163 10.10 -0.34 16.00
CA ASN A 163 10.42 -1.66 15.51
C ASN A 163 9.18 -2.38 15.01
N THR A 164 9.23 -2.82 13.75
CA THR A 164 8.28 -3.81 13.23
C THR A 164 8.70 -5.22 13.68
N LEU A 165 7.77 -6.18 13.57
CA LEU A 165 8.11 -7.58 13.86
C LEU A 165 9.27 -8.09 12.99
N ALA A 166 9.33 -7.69 11.71
CA ALA A 166 10.41 -8.07 10.80
C ALA A 166 11.77 -7.50 11.26
N VAL A 167 11.80 -6.23 11.66
CA VAL A 167 13.01 -5.60 12.21
C VAL A 167 13.42 -6.28 13.51
N ARG A 168 12.48 -6.51 14.42
CA ARG A 168 12.76 -7.19 15.69
C ARG A 168 13.34 -8.58 15.49
N THR A 169 12.76 -9.35 14.56
CA THR A 169 13.28 -10.68 14.20
C THR A 169 14.70 -10.59 13.68
N PHE A 170 14.95 -9.63 12.79
CA PHE A 170 16.28 -9.43 12.19
C PHE A 170 17.34 -9.02 13.23
N GLU A 171 17.03 -8.06 14.10
CA GLU A 171 17.94 -7.59 15.15
C GLU A 171 18.33 -8.73 16.09
N LEU A 172 17.35 -9.46 16.62
CA LEU A 172 17.60 -10.59 17.51
C LEU A 172 18.40 -11.72 16.83
N ALA A 173 18.11 -11.98 15.55
CA ALA A 173 18.86 -12.98 14.80
C ALA A 173 20.31 -12.52 14.54
N SER A 174 20.53 -11.23 14.26
CA SER A 174 21.88 -10.65 14.08
C SER A 174 22.70 -10.66 15.35
N ASP A 175 22.06 -10.59 16.52
CA ASP A 175 22.69 -10.69 17.83
C ASP A 175 22.86 -12.15 18.30
N GLU A 176 22.70 -13.12 17.39
CA GLU A 176 22.79 -14.58 17.66
C GLU A 176 21.73 -15.08 18.65
N ARG A 177 20.70 -14.30 18.96
CA ARG A 177 19.59 -14.62 19.87
C ARG A 177 18.44 -15.32 19.13
N LEU A 178 18.73 -16.45 18.50
CA LEU A 178 17.78 -17.17 17.64
C LEU A 178 16.53 -17.65 18.38
N ALA A 179 16.65 -18.06 19.62
CA ALA A 179 15.52 -18.49 20.44
C ALA A 179 14.53 -17.32 20.67
N ASP A 180 15.05 -16.13 20.96
CA ASP A 180 14.21 -14.93 21.17
C ASP A 180 13.60 -14.42 19.86
N SER A 181 14.35 -14.48 18.75
CA SER A 181 13.89 -14.08 17.43
C SER A 181 12.71 -14.93 16.93
N SER A 182 12.65 -16.21 17.36
CA SER A 182 11.59 -17.14 16.98
C SER A 182 10.20 -16.65 17.36
N THR A 183 10.05 -15.95 18.47
CA THR A 183 8.76 -15.41 18.94
C THR A 183 8.18 -14.40 17.95
N SER A 184 8.99 -13.42 17.51
CA SER A 184 8.54 -12.43 16.53
C SER A 184 8.37 -13.03 15.13
N ALA A 185 9.21 -14.00 14.75
CA ALA A 185 9.07 -14.73 13.49
C ALA A 185 7.75 -15.53 13.45
N LEU A 186 7.44 -16.27 14.53
CA LEU A 186 6.17 -17.00 14.65
C LEU A 186 4.96 -16.06 14.61
N ALA A 187 5.05 -14.89 15.25
CA ALA A 187 3.98 -13.90 15.19
C ALA A 187 3.70 -13.43 13.75
N ILE A 188 4.74 -13.21 12.92
CA ILE A 188 4.59 -12.88 11.51
C ILE A 188 3.91 -14.03 10.75
N VAL A 189 4.35 -15.25 10.97
CA VAL A 189 3.77 -16.44 10.31
C VAL A 189 2.31 -16.61 10.68
N LEU A 190 1.97 -16.57 11.96
CA LEU A 190 0.59 -16.73 12.44
C LEU A 190 -0.33 -15.61 11.90
N ALA A 191 0.12 -14.36 11.97
CA ALA A 191 -0.66 -13.24 11.43
C ALA A 191 -0.80 -13.30 9.90
N GLY A 192 0.18 -13.87 9.19
CA GLY A 192 0.11 -14.11 7.74
C GLY A 192 -0.78 -15.29 7.36
N LEU A 193 -0.84 -16.33 8.19
CA LEU A 193 -1.67 -17.52 7.92
C LEU A 193 -3.17 -17.19 7.91
N LEU A 194 -3.65 -16.33 8.81
CA LEU A 194 -5.07 -15.99 8.91
C LEU A 194 -5.64 -15.45 7.57
N PRO A 195 -5.05 -14.44 6.93
CA PRO A 195 -5.47 -13.99 5.61
C PRO A 195 -5.41 -15.09 4.55
N VAL A 196 -4.36 -15.89 4.52
CA VAL A 196 -4.18 -16.96 3.53
C VAL A 196 -5.27 -18.02 3.66
N ILE A 197 -5.57 -18.49 4.88
CA ILE A 197 -6.65 -19.46 5.14
C ILE A 197 -7.99 -18.87 4.69
N TYR A 198 -8.27 -17.62 5.04
CA TYR A 198 -9.52 -16.96 4.64
C TYR A 198 -9.65 -16.87 3.12
N LEU A 199 -8.60 -16.46 2.40
CA LEU A 199 -8.59 -16.37 0.94
C LEU A 199 -8.80 -17.76 0.31
N SER A 200 -8.10 -18.78 0.80
CA SER A 200 -8.23 -20.15 0.32
C SER A 200 -9.67 -20.67 0.44
N GLN A 201 -10.31 -20.44 1.58
CA GLN A 201 -11.72 -20.83 1.80
C GLN A 201 -12.69 -20.06 0.91
N THR A 202 -12.44 -18.78 0.68
CA THR A 202 -13.30 -17.92 -0.17
C THR A 202 -13.21 -18.35 -1.63
N ILE A 203 -12.00 -18.64 -2.13
CA ILE A 203 -11.77 -19.12 -3.51
C ILE A 203 -12.42 -20.50 -3.69
N SER A 204 -12.27 -21.39 -2.72
CA SER A 204 -12.88 -22.73 -2.77
C SER A 204 -14.41 -22.66 -2.89
N LYS A 205 -15.06 -21.80 -2.08
CA LYS A 205 -16.53 -21.62 -2.14
C LYS A 205 -17.02 -21.02 -3.47
N THR A 206 -16.21 -20.22 -4.14
CA THR A 206 -16.58 -19.59 -5.42
C THR A 206 -16.44 -20.56 -6.59
N ARG A 207 -15.59 -21.60 -6.48
CA ARG A 207 -15.44 -22.63 -7.53
C ARG A 207 -16.54 -23.71 -7.49
N LEU A 208 -17.24 -23.82 -6.38
CA LEU A 208 -18.30 -24.82 -6.17
C LEU A 208 -19.71 -24.28 -6.52
N LYS A 209 -19.82 -23.05 -6.95
CA LYS A 209 -21.03 -22.42 -7.51
C LYS A 209 -20.84 -22.12 -8.99
#